data_d7e618e0bfffcf7489f73239c979a7e0
#
_entry.id   d7e618e0bfffcf7489f73239c979a7e0
#
_cell.length_a   1.000
_cell.length_b   1.000
_cell.length_c   1.000
_cell.angle_alpha   90.00
_cell.angle_beta   90.00
_cell.angle_gamma   90.00
#
_symmetry.space_group_name_H-M   'P 1'
#
loop_
_entity.id
_entity.type
_entity.pdbx_description
1 polymer ?
#
loop_
_entity_poly.entity_id
_entity_poly.type
_entity_poly.pdbx_seq_one_letter_code
_entity_poly.pdbx_strand_id
1 'polypeptide(L)'
;LSKNLKLSLALITAALVVLVVALLAAGNDSGSEQAGPDDSAGTGVLVREDSPRLSEGGDAVFVEFLDFECEACIALYPTIEDLREQYGDRVTFVVRHMPLHDNSMAAALAAEAAAEQGQFEAMYRKLFDTPEQWGHQQTPQMDTFFGYAEELGLDMDRFERAYNDPATLSRIEQSKQDGQRLGVTGTPTFFLDGERLDPTSVTDLENSINAALE
;
A
#
# COMPACT_ATOMS: atom_id res chain seq x y z
N LEU A 1 -7.71 47.35 -55.89
CA LEU A 1 -7.86 47.57 -54.45
C LEU A 1 -7.22 48.91 -54.09
N SER A 2 -7.98 49.76 -53.41
CA SER A 2 -7.53 51.08 -52.99
C SER A 2 -6.34 50.99 -52.03
N LYS A 3 -5.42 51.98 -52.07
CA LYS A 3 -4.24 51.99 -51.17
C LYS A 3 -4.62 51.85 -49.69
N ASN A 4 -5.75 52.39 -49.28
CA ASN A 4 -6.26 52.34 -47.92
C ASN A 4 -6.72 50.92 -47.51
N LEU A 5 -7.26 50.13 -48.45
CA LEU A 5 -7.69 48.76 -48.18
C LEU A 5 -6.48 47.84 -48.01
N LYS A 6 -5.41 48.07 -48.78
CA LYS A 6 -4.12 47.31 -48.63
C LYS A 6 -3.46 47.62 -47.30
N LEU A 7 -3.51 48.90 -46.86
CA LEU A 7 -2.94 49.30 -45.58
C LEU A 7 -3.71 48.72 -44.38
N SER A 8 -5.03 48.71 -44.45
CA SER A 8 -5.90 48.11 -43.43
C SER A 8 -5.69 46.60 -43.32
N LEU A 9 -5.57 45.94 -44.48
CA LEU A 9 -5.33 44.48 -44.49
C LEU A 9 -3.94 44.12 -43.88
N ALA A 10 -2.90 44.92 -44.19
CA ALA A 10 -1.57 44.75 -43.65
C ALA A 10 -1.52 44.98 -42.11
N LEU A 11 -2.27 45.94 -41.60
CA LEU A 11 -2.37 46.20 -40.16
C LEU A 11 -3.11 45.09 -39.41
N ILE A 12 -4.21 44.53 -40.00
CA ILE A 12 -4.95 43.42 -39.41
C ILE A 12 -4.09 42.15 -39.38
N THR A 13 -3.34 41.85 -40.44
CA THR A 13 -2.44 40.67 -40.43
C THR A 13 -1.32 40.84 -39.43
N ALA A 14 -0.72 42.04 -39.30
CA ALA A 14 0.31 42.29 -38.29
C ALA A 14 -0.22 42.16 -36.87
N ALA A 15 -1.44 42.63 -36.57
CA ALA A 15 -2.09 42.48 -35.27
C ALA A 15 -2.41 41.03 -34.93
N LEU A 16 -2.87 40.24 -35.94
CA LEU A 16 -3.13 38.81 -35.76
C LEU A 16 -1.83 38.02 -35.48
N VAL A 17 -0.75 38.33 -36.17
CA VAL A 17 0.55 37.68 -35.93
C VAL A 17 1.08 38.00 -34.52
N VAL A 18 0.97 39.24 -34.07
CA VAL A 18 1.37 39.64 -32.71
C VAL A 18 0.49 38.94 -31.66
N LEU A 19 -0.82 38.81 -31.90
CA LEU A 19 -1.73 38.08 -30.99
C LEU A 19 -1.41 36.60 -30.92
N VAL A 20 -1.12 35.96 -32.04
CA VAL A 20 -0.73 34.53 -32.07
C VAL A 20 0.60 34.32 -31.39
N VAL A 21 1.61 35.19 -31.61
CA VAL A 21 2.88 35.11 -30.91
C VAL A 21 2.73 35.34 -29.42
N ALA A 22 1.88 36.25 -28.98
CA ALA A 22 1.59 36.52 -27.58
C ALA A 22 0.85 35.31 -26.93
N LEU A 23 -0.07 34.64 -27.64
CA LEU A 23 -0.76 33.44 -27.16
C LEU A 23 0.18 32.22 -27.07
N LEU A 24 1.12 32.10 -28.02
CA LEU A 24 2.14 31.04 -27.99
C LEU A 24 3.20 31.31 -26.91
N ALA A 25 3.54 32.58 -26.61
CA ALA A 25 4.41 32.91 -25.51
C ALA A 25 3.75 32.75 -24.13
N ALA A 26 2.47 33.04 -24.01
CA ALA A 26 1.70 32.85 -22.78
C ALA A 26 1.38 31.37 -22.48
N GLY A 27 1.45 30.49 -23.48
CA GLY A 27 1.24 29.03 -23.31
C GLY A 27 2.50 28.25 -22.95
N ASN A 28 3.67 28.90 -22.85
CA ASN A 28 4.96 28.23 -22.60
C ASN A 28 5.57 28.56 -21.24
N ASP A 29 4.81 29.16 -20.33
CA ASP A 29 5.14 29.25 -18.91
C ASP A 29 4.50 28.05 -18.13
N SER A 30 4.66 26.85 -18.67
CA SER A 30 4.72 25.66 -17.85
C SER A 30 6.11 25.67 -17.24
N GLY A 31 6.26 26.38 -16.13
CA GLY A 31 7.37 26.19 -15.23
C GLY A 31 7.50 24.69 -14.98
N SER A 32 8.49 24.07 -15.58
CA SER A 32 9.06 22.85 -15.05
C SER A 32 9.73 23.26 -13.73
N GLU A 33 8.90 23.38 -12.68
CA GLU A 33 9.35 23.03 -11.36
C GLU A 33 9.79 21.59 -11.49
N GLN A 34 11.06 21.42 -11.56
CA GLN A 34 11.76 20.21 -11.26
C GLN A 34 11.47 19.98 -9.77
N ALA A 35 10.29 19.35 -9.49
CA ALA A 35 10.06 18.71 -8.22
C ALA A 35 11.24 17.74 -8.07
N GLY A 36 12.13 18.04 -7.14
CA GLY A 36 13.00 17.03 -6.59
C GLY A 36 12.13 15.84 -6.19
N PRO A 37 12.66 14.63 -6.02
CA PRO A 37 11.85 13.51 -5.60
C PRO A 37 11.06 13.96 -4.37
N ASP A 38 9.73 14.03 -4.52
CA ASP A 38 8.84 14.38 -3.43
C ASP A 38 8.80 13.14 -2.54
N ASP A 39 9.65 13.12 -1.49
CA ASP A 39 9.69 12.05 -0.50
C ASP A 39 8.31 11.82 0.13
N SER A 40 7.44 12.83 0.12
CA SER A 40 6.05 12.71 0.57
C SER A 40 5.17 11.86 -0.35
N ALA A 41 5.46 11.80 -1.65
CA ALA A 41 4.73 10.94 -2.59
C ALA A 41 5.07 9.45 -2.36
N GLY A 42 6.30 9.14 -2.00
CA GLY A 42 6.75 7.78 -1.66
C GLY A 42 6.11 7.26 -0.38
N THR A 43 6.05 8.08 0.66
CA THR A 43 5.45 7.70 1.95
C THR A 43 3.94 7.51 1.85
N GLY A 44 3.22 8.34 1.08
CA GLY A 44 1.77 8.22 0.88
C GLY A 44 1.33 6.98 0.08
N VAL A 45 2.24 6.41 -0.73
CA VAL A 45 1.99 5.14 -1.43
C VAL A 45 2.38 3.95 -0.54
N LEU A 46 3.40 4.11 0.29
CA LEU A 46 3.89 3.07 1.18
C LEU A 46 2.92 2.80 2.33
N VAL A 47 2.38 3.85 2.95
CA VAL A 47 1.41 3.77 4.04
C VAL A 47 0.19 4.62 3.67
N ARG A 48 -0.98 3.98 3.62
CA ARG A 48 -2.26 4.66 3.43
C ARG A 48 -2.96 4.85 4.77
N GLU A 49 -3.92 5.75 4.81
CA GLU A 49 -4.72 6.03 6.01
C GLU A 49 -5.45 4.77 6.51
N ASP A 50 -5.92 3.95 5.56
CA ASP A 50 -6.63 2.69 5.79
C ASP A 50 -5.72 1.45 5.87
N SER A 51 -4.38 1.61 5.84
CA SER A 51 -3.47 0.47 6.00
C SER A 51 -3.56 -0.10 7.40
N PRO A 52 -3.75 -1.43 7.55
CA PRO A 52 -3.78 -2.08 8.85
C PRO A 52 -2.50 -1.87 9.64
N ARG A 53 -2.64 -1.57 10.93
CA ARG A 53 -1.54 -1.40 11.86
C ARG A 53 -1.62 -2.41 12.98
N LEU A 54 -0.48 -3.04 13.29
CA LEU A 54 -0.34 -3.98 14.40
C LEU A 54 0.18 -3.28 15.66
N SER A 55 0.71 -2.07 15.53
CA SER A 55 1.09 -1.17 16.61
C SER A 55 1.07 0.28 16.12
N GLU A 56 1.06 1.24 17.03
CA GLU A 56 0.99 2.67 16.72
C GLU A 56 2.07 3.47 17.48
N GLY A 57 3.30 2.94 17.54
CA GLY A 57 4.47 3.69 17.99
C GLY A 57 4.77 4.87 17.03
N GLY A 58 5.41 5.92 17.52
CA GLY A 58 5.53 7.17 16.78
C GLY A 58 6.93 7.52 16.27
N ASP A 59 7.97 6.76 16.67
CA ASP A 59 9.36 7.13 16.41
C ASP A 59 9.84 6.65 15.03
N ALA A 60 9.33 5.51 14.54
CA ALA A 60 9.64 4.95 13.24
C ALA A 60 8.44 4.18 12.66
N VAL A 61 8.44 3.95 11.34
CA VAL A 61 7.39 3.21 10.62
C VAL A 61 7.99 2.02 9.89
N PHE A 62 7.66 0.82 10.36
CA PHE A 62 8.04 -0.44 9.75
C PHE A 62 6.87 -0.98 8.92
N VAL A 63 7.09 -1.22 7.63
CA VAL A 63 6.06 -1.70 6.70
C VAL A 63 6.46 -3.06 6.15
N GLU A 64 5.54 -4.01 6.24
CA GLU A 64 5.68 -5.32 5.62
C GLU A 64 4.65 -5.50 4.50
N PHE A 65 5.13 -5.68 3.27
CA PHE A 65 4.30 -6.27 2.21
C PHE A 65 4.33 -7.78 2.36
N LEU A 66 3.21 -8.34 2.75
CA LEU A 66 3.07 -9.76 3.05
C LEU A 66 2.00 -10.45 2.21
N ASP A 67 2.13 -11.75 2.16
CA ASP A 67 1.14 -12.69 1.66
C ASP A 67 0.93 -13.77 2.73
N PHE A 68 -0.31 -13.95 3.17
CA PHE A 68 -0.64 -14.91 4.24
C PHE A 68 -0.33 -16.37 3.86
N GLU A 69 -0.28 -16.68 2.55
CA GLU A 69 -0.01 -18.02 2.04
C GLU A 69 1.47 -18.24 1.67
N CYS A 70 2.30 -17.19 1.76
CA CYS A 70 3.73 -17.27 1.43
C CYS A 70 4.50 -17.97 2.55
N GLU A 71 5.23 -19.05 2.22
CA GLU A 71 6.02 -19.83 3.18
C GLU A 71 7.10 -18.98 3.88
N ALA A 72 7.69 -18.01 3.18
CA ALA A 72 8.68 -17.13 3.77
C ALA A 72 8.05 -16.15 4.78
N CYS A 73 6.83 -15.63 4.51
CA CYS A 73 6.08 -14.81 5.47
C CYS A 73 5.70 -15.66 6.70
N ILE A 74 5.19 -16.87 6.49
CA ILE A 74 4.85 -17.81 7.58
C ILE A 74 6.08 -18.11 8.44
N ALA A 75 7.21 -18.38 7.82
CA ALA A 75 8.45 -18.70 8.55
C ALA A 75 9.00 -17.49 9.34
N LEU A 76 8.79 -16.27 8.86
CA LEU A 76 9.25 -15.04 9.50
C LEU A 76 8.24 -14.48 10.52
N TYR A 77 6.99 -14.90 10.48
CA TYR A 77 5.92 -14.41 11.35
C TYR A 77 6.31 -14.40 12.85
N PRO A 78 6.87 -15.46 13.45
CA PRO A 78 7.28 -15.42 14.86
C PRO A 78 8.29 -14.31 15.14
N THR A 79 9.23 -14.08 14.22
CA THR A 79 10.23 -13.01 14.36
C THR A 79 9.58 -11.62 14.29
N ILE A 80 8.62 -11.42 13.37
CA ILE A 80 7.91 -10.15 13.28
C ILE A 80 7.10 -9.88 14.55
N GLU A 81 6.50 -10.92 15.15
CA GLU A 81 5.80 -10.78 16.43
C GLU A 81 6.78 -10.44 17.58
N ASP A 82 7.97 -11.07 17.65
CA ASP A 82 9.01 -10.73 18.63
C ASP A 82 9.49 -9.27 18.47
N LEU A 83 9.72 -8.82 17.22
CA LEU A 83 10.08 -7.42 16.96
C LEU A 83 8.96 -6.47 17.37
N ARG A 84 7.72 -6.82 17.09
CA ARG A 84 6.55 -6.03 17.47
C ARG A 84 6.36 -5.97 18.98
N GLU A 85 6.61 -7.07 19.70
CA GLU A 85 6.58 -7.08 21.17
C GLU A 85 7.67 -6.17 21.76
N GLN A 86 8.86 -6.18 21.16
CA GLN A 86 10.02 -5.43 21.65
C GLN A 86 9.93 -3.93 21.32
N TYR A 87 9.43 -3.57 20.15
CA TYR A 87 9.52 -2.19 19.62
C TYR A 87 8.16 -1.51 19.37
N GLY A 88 7.04 -2.21 19.54
CA GLY A 88 5.72 -1.72 19.12
C GLY A 88 5.21 -0.49 19.86
N ASP A 89 5.79 -0.13 20.99
CA ASP A 89 5.54 1.13 21.71
C ASP A 89 6.26 2.35 21.08
N ARG A 90 7.29 2.11 20.25
CA ARG A 90 8.09 3.12 19.54
C ARG A 90 7.92 3.06 18.04
N VAL A 91 7.67 1.87 17.48
CA VAL A 91 7.57 1.63 16.03
C VAL A 91 6.14 1.35 15.63
N THR A 92 5.64 2.03 14.61
CA THR A 92 4.37 1.68 13.95
C THR A 92 4.62 0.51 12.99
N PHE A 93 4.04 -0.65 13.27
CA PHE A 93 4.08 -1.82 12.38
C PHE A 93 2.86 -1.80 11.46
N VAL A 94 3.10 -1.68 10.15
CA VAL A 94 2.06 -1.57 9.11
C VAL A 94 2.07 -2.79 8.22
N VAL A 95 0.89 -3.35 7.98
CA VAL A 95 0.70 -4.45 7.02
C VAL A 95 0.25 -3.89 5.68
N ARG A 96 0.88 -4.39 4.61
CA ARG A 96 0.46 -4.14 3.23
C ARG A 96 0.23 -5.48 2.53
N HIS A 97 -0.99 -5.67 2.03
CA HIS A 97 -1.34 -6.90 1.33
C HIS A 97 -0.67 -6.99 -0.03
N MET A 98 -0.03 -8.13 -0.29
CA MET A 98 0.56 -8.49 -1.58
C MET A 98 0.18 -9.93 -1.94
N PRO A 99 -1.11 -10.22 -2.19
CA PRO A 99 -1.57 -11.57 -2.47
C PRO A 99 -0.99 -12.09 -3.79
N LEU A 100 -0.27 -13.22 -3.74
CA LEU A 100 0.45 -13.81 -4.87
C LEU A 100 0.07 -15.28 -5.12
N HIS A 101 -0.57 -15.96 -4.13
CA HIS A 101 -0.97 -17.36 -4.20
C HIS A 101 -2.48 -17.52 -4.30
N ASP A 102 -2.96 -18.75 -4.47
CA ASP A 102 -4.35 -19.05 -4.85
C ASP A 102 -5.38 -18.63 -3.78
N ASN A 103 -5.09 -18.85 -2.49
CA ASN A 103 -5.97 -18.47 -1.37
C ASN A 103 -5.62 -17.14 -0.72
N SER A 104 -4.52 -16.50 -1.11
CA SER A 104 -4.01 -15.26 -0.50
C SER A 104 -5.00 -14.11 -0.51
N MET A 105 -5.71 -13.92 -1.63
CA MET A 105 -6.73 -12.88 -1.74
C MET A 105 -7.88 -13.12 -0.76
N ALA A 106 -8.33 -14.37 -0.63
CA ALA A 106 -9.40 -14.74 0.29
C ALA A 106 -8.98 -14.57 1.76
N ALA A 107 -7.72 -14.90 2.09
CA ALA A 107 -7.15 -14.65 3.42
C ALA A 107 -7.06 -13.14 3.74
N ALA A 108 -6.59 -12.33 2.78
CA ALA A 108 -6.53 -10.88 2.93
C ALA A 108 -7.94 -10.27 3.10
N LEU A 109 -8.94 -10.74 2.35
CA LEU A 109 -10.35 -10.33 2.52
C LEU A 109 -10.87 -10.68 3.92
N ALA A 110 -10.51 -11.84 4.47
CA ALA A 110 -10.91 -12.23 5.82
C ALA A 110 -10.26 -11.31 6.88
N ALA A 111 -8.98 -10.98 6.74
CA ALA A 111 -8.29 -10.07 7.63
C ALA A 111 -8.89 -8.66 7.61
N GLU A 112 -9.17 -8.12 6.42
CA GLU A 112 -9.83 -6.81 6.25
C GLU A 112 -11.27 -6.81 6.75
N ALA A 113 -12.04 -7.90 6.53
CA ALA A 113 -13.39 -8.01 7.06
C ALA A 113 -13.41 -8.05 8.59
N ALA A 114 -12.42 -8.68 9.21
CA ALA A 114 -12.23 -8.64 10.66
C ALA A 114 -11.82 -7.24 11.15
N ALA A 115 -11.04 -6.50 10.35
CA ALA A 115 -10.63 -5.12 10.64
C ALA A 115 -11.84 -4.19 10.83
N GLU A 116 -12.92 -4.36 10.05
CA GLU A 116 -14.16 -3.59 10.19
C GLU A 116 -14.84 -3.75 11.57
N GLN A 117 -14.39 -4.74 12.35
CA GLN A 117 -14.85 -5.01 13.70
C GLN A 117 -13.73 -4.83 14.75
N GLY A 118 -12.60 -4.22 14.36
CA GLY A 118 -11.45 -4.01 15.23
C GLY A 118 -10.66 -5.29 15.54
N GLN A 119 -10.81 -6.35 14.72
CA GLN A 119 -10.21 -7.67 14.94
C GLN A 119 -9.20 -8.06 13.84
N PHE A 120 -8.58 -7.06 13.19
CA PHE A 120 -7.54 -7.34 12.19
C PHE A 120 -6.43 -8.23 12.75
N GLU A 121 -5.85 -7.82 13.88
CA GLU A 121 -4.73 -8.52 14.50
C GLU A 121 -5.10 -9.96 14.91
N ALA A 122 -6.30 -10.16 15.44
CA ALA A 122 -6.76 -11.50 15.83
C ALA A 122 -6.87 -12.44 14.61
N MET A 123 -7.41 -11.94 13.49
CA MET A 123 -7.49 -12.71 12.24
C MET A 123 -6.11 -12.88 11.60
N TYR A 124 -5.26 -11.85 11.61
CA TYR A 124 -3.87 -11.91 11.14
C TYR A 124 -3.12 -13.05 11.86
N ARG A 125 -3.17 -13.10 13.19
CA ARG A 125 -2.55 -14.17 13.98
C ARG A 125 -3.15 -15.53 13.64
N LYS A 126 -4.47 -15.63 13.57
CA LYS A 126 -5.16 -16.88 13.26
C LYS A 126 -4.74 -17.45 11.91
N LEU A 127 -4.59 -16.61 10.90
CA LEU A 127 -4.15 -17.02 9.56
C LEU A 127 -2.71 -17.56 9.58
N PHE A 128 -1.78 -16.87 10.27
CA PHE A 128 -0.39 -17.31 10.37
C PHE A 128 -0.17 -18.48 11.35
N ASP A 129 -1.01 -18.65 12.34
CA ASP A 129 -0.90 -19.77 13.29
C ASP A 129 -1.46 -21.09 12.74
N THR A 130 -2.23 -21.06 11.64
CA THR A 130 -2.91 -22.24 11.10
C THR A 130 -2.71 -22.44 9.59
N PRO A 131 -1.52 -22.20 9.02
CA PRO A 131 -1.32 -22.21 7.57
C PRO A 131 -1.58 -23.60 6.95
N GLU A 132 -1.36 -24.68 7.69
CA GLU A 132 -1.58 -26.06 7.25
C GLU A 132 -3.08 -26.40 7.05
N GLN A 133 -3.99 -25.60 7.62
CA GLN A 133 -5.43 -25.83 7.49
C GLN A 133 -6.01 -25.28 6.19
N TRP A 134 -5.39 -24.26 5.61
CA TRP A 134 -5.95 -23.56 4.46
C TRP A 134 -4.93 -23.23 3.35
N GLY A 135 -3.64 -23.10 3.68
CA GLY A 135 -2.59 -22.76 2.73
C GLY A 135 -2.36 -23.85 1.70
N HIS A 136 -2.03 -23.46 0.46
CA HIS A 136 -1.72 -24.34 -0.68
C HIS A 136 -2.81 -25.38 -1.01
N GLN A 137 -4.05 -25.13 -0.59
CA GLN A 137 -5.20 -25.94 -0.95
C GLN A 137 -5.71 -25.54 -2.33
N GLN A 138 -6.07 -26.54 -3.16
CA GLN A 138 -6.61 -26.29 -4.50
C GLN A 138 -8.09 -25.89 -4.50
N THR A 139 -8.75 -26.02 -3.36
CA THR A 139 -10.14 -25.65 -3.16
C THR A 139 -10.23 -24.31 -2.46
N PRO A 140 -11.23 -23.47 -2.80
CA PRO A 140 -11.45 -22.20 -2.08
C PRO A 140 -11.62 -22.43 -0.58
N GLN A 141 -10.96 -21.62 0.24
CA GLN A 141 -10.90 -21.76 1.70
C GLN A 141 -11.84 -20.80 2.44
N MET A 142 -12.82 -20.24 1.76
CA MET A 142 -13.78 -19.30 2.34
C MET A 142 -14.45 -19.85 3.61
N ASP A 143 -14.90 -21.10 3.59
CA ASP A 143 -15.56 -21.73 4.75
C ASP A 143 -14.62 -21.80 5.97
N THR A 144 -13.34 -22.06 5.75
CA THR A 144 -12.30 -22.04 6.80
C THR A 144 -12.16 -20.65 7.41
N PHE A 145 -12.11 -19.60 6.59
CA PHE A 145 -11.97 -18.23 7.09
C PHE A 145 -13.22 -17.72 7.79
N PHE A 146 -14.41 -18.14 7.34
CA PHE A 146 -15.66 -17.87 8.05
C PHE A 146 -15.70 -18.59 9.39
N GLY A 147 -15.22 -19.84 9.46
CA GLY A 147 -15.04 -20.55 10.73
C GLY A 147 -14.12 -19.81 11.69
N TYR A 148 -13.03 -19.23 11.20
CA TYR A 148 -12.14 -18.39 12.03
C TYR A 148 -12.85 -17.14 12.56
N ALA A 149 -13.68 -16.49 11.74
CA ALA A 149 -14.48 -15.35 12.18
C ALA A 149 -15.48 -15.72 13.29
N GLU A 150 -16.13 -16.89 13.19
CA GLU A 150 -16.99 -17.44 14.26
C GLU A 150 -16.19 -17.71 15.54
N GLU A 151 -15.02 -18.36 15.44
CA GLU A 151 -14.15 -18.64 16.59
C GLU A 151 -13.68 -17.37 17.28
N LEU A 152 -13.43 -16.29 16.53
CA LEU A 152 -13.07 -14.97 17.05
C LEU A 152 -14.27 -14.20 17.61
N GLY A 153 -15.49 -14.74 17.50
CA GLY A 153 -16.70 -14.13 18.03
C GLY A 153 -17.17 -12.90 17.26
N LEU A 154 -16.86 -12.82 15.97
CA LEU A 154 -17.28 -11.71 15.12
C LEU A 154 -18.78 -11.76 14.82
N ASP A 155 -19.39 -10.60 14.58
CA ASP A 155 -20.71 -10.51 13.97
C ASP A 155 -20.62 -11.02 12.53
N MET A 156 -21.20 -12.21 12.29
CA MET A 156 -21.07 -12.90 11.01
C MET A 156 -21.76 -12.17 9.86
N ASP A 157 -22.88 -11.49 10.13
CA ASP A 157 -23.57 -10.69 9.10
C ASP A 157 -22.70 -9.48 8.68
N ARG A 158 -21.99 -8.87 9.62
CA ARG A 158 -21.03 -7.78 9.32
C ARG A 158 -19.81 -8.32 8.60
N PHE A 159 -19.29 -9.44 9.05
CA PHE A 159 -18.11 -10.07 8.45
C PHE A 159 -18.39 -10.46 6.99
N GLU A 160 -19.49 -11.16 6.71
CA GLU A 160 -19.87 -11.55 5.36
C GLU A 160 -20.06 -10.35 4.44
N ARG A 161 -20.74 -9.29 4.92
CA ARG A 161 -20.88 -8.06 4.13
C ARG A 161 -19.52 -7.42 3.82
N ALA A 162 -18.63 -7.29 4.79
CA ALA A 162 -17.31 -6.70 4.60
C ALA A 162 -16.42 -7.57 3.70
N TYR A 163 -16.46 -8.89 3.88
CA TYR A 163 -15.72 -9.84 3.05
C TYR A 163 -16.12 -9.76 1.56
N ASN A 164 -17.41 -9.56 1.28
CA ASN A 164 -17.97 -9.47 -0.07
C ASN A 164 -18.04 -8.03 -0.61
N ASP A 165 -17.60 -7.03 0.15
CA ASP A 165 -17.66 -5.62 -0.26
C ASP A 165 -16.59 -5.35 -1.34
N PRO A 166 -16.99 -4.82 -2.52
CA PRO A 166 -16.04 -4.40 -3.53
C PRO A 166 -15.02 -3.36 -3.03
N ALA A 167 -15.35 -2.56 -2.01
CA ALA A 167 -14.42 -1.60 -1.42
C ALA A 167 -13.30 -2.31 -0.67
N THR A 168 -13.59 -3.41 0.04
CA THR A 168 -12.58 -4.24 0.71
C THR A 168 -11.63 -4.86 -0.32
N LEU A 169 -12.15 -5.44 -1.38
CA LEU A 169 -11.35 -5.96 -2.48
C LEU A 169 -10.47 -4.86 -3.10
N SER A 170 -11.03 -3.69 -3.34
CA SER A 170 -10.30 -2.56 -3.94
C SER A 170 -9.14 -2.08 -3.07
N ARG A 171 -9.26 -2.08 -1.72
CA ARG A 171 -8.16 -1.74 -0.81
C ARG A 171 -6.99 -2.72 -0.94
N ILE A 172 -7.28 -4.03 -1.01
CA ILE A 172 -6.26 -5.07 -1.16
C ILE A 172 -5.57 -4.95 -2.54
N GLU A 173 -6.35 -4.77 -3.61
CA GLU A 173 -5.81 -4.57 -4.96
C GLU A 173 -4.97 -3.29 -5.04
N GLN A 174 -5.39 -2.21 -4.37
CA GLN A 174 -4.63 -0.97 -4.28
C GLN A 174 -3.31 -1.19 -3.55
N SER A 175 -3.32 -1.94 -2.44
CA SER A 175 -2.09 -2.32 -1.72
C SER A 175 -1.12 -3.07 -2.63
N LYS A 176 -1.61 -4.06 -3.37
CA LYS A 176 -0.81 -4.81 -4.35
C LYS A 176 -0.23 -3.91 -5.45
N GLN A 177 -1.04 -3.00 -6.00
CA GLN A 177 -0.58 -2.04 -7.02
C GLN A 177 0.48 -1.08 -6.47
N ASP A 178 0.31 -0.62 -5.23
CA ASP A 178 1.30 0.23 -4.57
C ASP A 178 2.62 -0.51 -4.39
N GLY A 179 2.59 -1.75 -3.91
CA GLY A 179 3.77 -2.60 -3.80
C GLY A 179 4.49 -2.75 -5.15
N GLN A 180 3.74 -3.01 -6.23
CA GLN A 180 4.30 -3.10 -7.58
C GLN A 180 4.98 -1.79 -8.02
N ARG A 181 4.38 -0.63 -7.73
CA ARG A 181 4.98 0.69 -8.02
C ARG A 181 6.26 0.94 -7.23
N LEU A 182 6.33 0.42 -6.01
CA LEU A 182 7.50 0.47 -5.13
C LEU A 182 8.55 -0.60 -5.46
N GLY A 183 8.35 -1.40 -6.51
CA GLY A 183 9.28 -2.44 -6.93
C GLY A 183 9.21 -3.70 -6.07
N VAL A 184 8.13 -3.93 -5.32
CA VAL A 184 7.89 -5.18 -4.60
C VAL A 184 7.56 -6.28 -5.62
N THR A 185 8.42 -7.29 -5.69
CA THR A 185 8.30 -8.43 -6.63
C THR A 185 8.03 -9.75 -5.94
N GLY A 186 8.04 -9.78 -4.62
CA GLY A 186 7.83 -10.96 -3.78
C GLY A 186 7.57 -10.59 -2.33
N THR A 187 7.22 -11.57 -1.53
CA THR A 187 6.92 -11.42 -0.10
C THR A 187 7.78 -12.36 0.74
N PRO A 188 8.14 -11.97 1.97
CA PRO A 188 7.93 -10.63 2.52
C PRO A 188 8.86 -9.59 1.88
N THR A 189 8.44 -8.32 1.83
CA THR A 189 9.29 -7.18 1.51
C THR A 189 9.08 -6.11 2.57
N PHE A 190 10.19 -5.58 3.10
CA PHE A 190 10.18 -4.66 4.24
C PHE A 190 10.63 -3.26 3.83
N PHE A 191 10.04 -2.27 4.50
CA PHE A 191 10.47 -0.88 4.45
C PHE A 191 10.52 -0.33 5.87
N LEU A 192 11.47 0.56 6.12
CA LEU A 192 11.59 1.29 7.39
C LEU A 192 11.79 2.77 7.06
N ASP A 193 10.90 3.62 7.57
CA ASP A 193 10.87 5.07 7.31
C ASP A 193 10.97 5.45 5.82
N GLY A 194 10.33 4.63 4.98
CA GLY A 194 10.31 4.86 3.53
C GLY A 194 11.43 4.16 2.75
N GLU A 195 12.48 3.71 3.40
CA GLU A 195 13.60 3.01 2.78
C GLU A 195 13.36 1.50 2.74
N ARG A 196 13.62 0.88 1.58
CA ARG A 196 13.53 -0.56 1.42
C ARG A 196 14.66 -1.25 2.17
N LEU A 197 14.32 -2.28 2.94
CA LEU A 197 15.29 -3.14 3.61
C LEU A 197 15.54 -4.40 2.77
N ASP A 198 16.81 -4.83 2.72
CA ASP A 198 17.23 -6.10 2.12
C ASP A 198 17.92 -6.98 3.19
N PRO A 199 17.21 -7.43 4.23
CA PRO A 199 17.81 -8.18 5.32
C PRO A 199 18.26 -9.56 4.84
N THR A 200 19.43 -9.97 5.29
CA THR A 200 19.96 -11.33 5.07
C THR A 200 19.79 -12.21 6.32
N SER A 201 19.43 -11.60 7.44
CA SER A 201 19.17 -12.25 8.72
C SER A 201 18.15 -11.48 9.56
N VAL A 202 17.62 -12.14 10.59
CA VAL A 202 16.76 -11.49 11.60
C VAL A 202 17.50 -10.34 12.29
N THR A 203 18.79 -10.53 12.58
CA THR A 203 19.64 -9.51 13.22
C THR A 203 19.75 -8.24 12.37
N ASP A 204 19.66 -8.35 11.03
CA ASP A 204 19.68 -7.17 10.15
C ASP A 204 18.41 -6.33 10.34
N LEU A 205 17.24 -6.96 10.53
CA LEU A 205 15.99 -6.25 10.83
C LEU A 205 16.08 -5.52 12.18
N GLU A 206 16.56 -6.22 13.23
CA GLU A 206 16.74 -5.63 14.55
C GLU A 206 17.72 -4.43 14.51
N ASN A 207 18.86 -4.59 13.83
CA ASN A 207 19.84 -3.51 13.69
C ASN A 207 19.28 -2.31 12.94
N SER A 208 18.48 -2.55 11.90
CA SER A 208 17.84 -1.46 11.13
C SER A 208 16.86 -0.68 12.02
N ILE A 209 16.01 -1.38 12.80
CA ILE A 209 15.07 -0.74 13.72
C ILE A 209 15.84 0.04 14.80
N ASN A 210 16.85 -0.55 15.41
CA ASN A 210 17.66 0.13 16.42
C ASN A 210 18.32 1.40 15.89
N ALA A 211 18.87 1.35 14.67
CA ALA A 211 19.47 2.52 14.04
C ALA A 211 18.47 3.65 13.73
N ALA A 212 17.22 3.30 13.39
CA ALA A 212 16.15 4.28 13.16
C ALA A 212 15.65 4.93 14.47
N LEU A 213 15.86 4.25 15.60
CA LEU A 213 15.42 4.72 16.92
C LEU A 213 16.49 5.50 17.70
N GLU A 214 17.71 5.66 17.18
CA GLU A 214 18.81 6.47 17.75
C GLU A 214 18.68 7.95 17.40
#